data_812d6326c88d038165c50f323cc8bcb7
#
_entry.id   812d6326c88d038165c50f323cc8bcb7
#
_cell.length_a   1.000
_cell.length_b   1.000
_cell.length_c   1.000
_cell.angle_alpha   90.00
_cell.angle_beta   90.00
_cell.angle_gamma   90.00
#
_symmetry.space_group_name_H-M   'P 1'
#
loop_
_entity.id
_entity.type
_entity.pdbx_description
1 polymer ?
#
loop_
_entity_poly.entity_id
_entity_poly.type
_entity_poly.pdbx_seq_one_letter_code
_entity_poly.pdbx_strand_id
1 'polypeptide(L)'
;MIETARTPIAVIGSAFWPAASMLAFVVPFVGSDPVYATYATASMITFAVMSTNLFQYGVGVAEDRVQPWEPYVRSLPTGALPRFAGRLLSGFALMAFSLLPVVLIAWLCTAATLSPLSFLTAVVVTFIISVPFILMGLAIGYSVPPKAAVVVAQVLFFPLAFAGGLMTAPGGAPGFVEDLAPYLPTGASVRLMWAAVGDYPVEIRSILSLIAWIVVLGGVALWAYRRDEGRRFS
;
A
#
# COMPACT_ATOMS: atom_id res chain seq x y z
N MET A 1 12.31 -14.78 0.69
CA MET A 1 11.11 -15.59 1.02
C MET A 1 11.26 -16.47 2.26
N ILE A 2 12.34 -17.24 2.40
CA ILE A 2 12.53 -18.13 3.57
C ILE A 2 12.75 -17.32 4.86
N GLU A 3 13.40 -16.19 4.78
CA GLU A 3 13.71 -15.31 5.92
C GLU A 3 12.47 -14.58 6.44
N THR A 4 11.62 -14.08 5.55
CA THR A 4 10.34 -13.43 5.91
C THR A 4 9.35 -14.43 6.53
N ALA A 5 9.36 -15.68 6.07
CA ALA A 5 8.56 -16.75 6.67
C ALA A 5 9.09 -17.20 8.05
N ARG A 6 10.35 -16.93 8.37
CA ARG A 6 10.97 -17.21 9.67
C ARG A 6 10.77 -16.10 10.72
N THR A 7 10.25 -14.96 10.33
CA THR A 7 9.85 -13.87 11.24
C THR A 7 8.33 -13.70 11.24
N PRO A 8 7.58 -14.61 11.89
CA PRO A 8 6.12 -14.55 11.91
C PRO A 8 5.60 -13.23 12.51
N ILE A 9 6.38 -12.60 13.39
CA ILE A 9 6.06 -11.31 14.00
C ILE A 9 5.95 -10.19 12.95
N ALA A 10 6.83 -10.14 11.96
CA ALA A 10 6.78 -9.11 10.91
C ALA A 10 5.55 -9.28 10.01
N VAL A 11 5.20 -10.52 9.70
CA VAL A 11 4.01 -10.87 8.90
C VAL A 11 2.73 -10.55 9.66
N ILE A 12 2.65 -10.93 10.94
CA ILE A 12 1.53 -10.61 11.83
C ILE A 12 1.42 -9.09 12.01
N GLY A 13 2.55 -8.39 12.20
CA GLY A 13 2.59 -6.94 12.35
C GLY A 13 2.04 -6.17 11.15
N SER A 14 2.32 -6.61 9.93
CA SER A 14 1.81 -5.98 8.72
C SER A 14 0.28 -6.16 8.53
N ALA A 15 -0.26 -7.28 8.98
CA ALA A 15 -1.68 -7.60 8.89
C ALA A 15 -2.48 -7.05 10.08
N PHE A 16 -1.83 -6.80 11.22
CA PHE A 16 -2.49 -6.43 12.47
C PHE A 16 -3.25 -5.10 12.37
N TRP A 17 -2.59 -4.03 11.89
CA TRP A 17 -3.20 -2.71 11.86
C TRP A 17 -4.43 -2.62 10.95
N PRO A 18 -4.42 -3.13 9.71
CA PRO A 18 -5.61 -3.17 8.87
C PRO A 18 -6.75 -4.01 9.49
N ALA A 19 -6.42 -5.17 10.05
CA ALA A 19 -7.40 -6.04 10.71
C ALA A 19 -8.00 -5.40 11.97
N ALA A 20 -7.16 -4.78 12.81
CA ALA A 20 -7.61 -4.07 14.00
C ALA A 20 -8.49 -2.86 13.64
N SER A 21 -8.13 -2.11 12.58
CA SER A 21 -8.94 -1.00 12.08
C SER A 21 -10.29 -1.48 11.55
N MET A 22 -10.31 -2.63 10.85
CA MET A 22 -11.56 -3.24 10.39
C MET A 22 -12.48 -3.59 11.55
N LEU A 23 -11.95 -4.24 12.60
CA LEU A 23 -12.72 -4.63 13.80
C LEU A 23 -13.15 -3.42 14.63
N ALA A 24 -12.33 -2.39 14.73
CA ALA A 24 -12.60 -1.24 15.58
C ALA A 24 -13.53 -0.21 14.91
N PHE A 25 -13.45 -0.03 13.60
CA PHE A 25 -14.14 1.06 12.90
C PHE A 25 -15.19 0.59 11.90
N VAL A 26 -15.00 -0.54 11.23
CA VAL A 26 -15.96 -0.97 10.20
C VAL A 26 -17.07 -1.83 10.81
N VAL A 27 -16.69 -2.88 11.52
CA VAL A 27 -17.66 -3.85 12.07
C VAL A 27 -18.70 -3.18 12.98
N PRO A 28 -18.33 -2.34 13.98
CA PRO A 28 -19.32 -1.79 14.91
C PRO A 28 -20.16 -0.65 14.34
N PHE A 29 -19.64 0.12 13.36
CA PHE A 29 -20.32 1.34 12.91
C PHE A 29 -21.08 1.18 11.61
N VAL A 30 -20.57 0.39 10.67
CA VAL A 30 -21.15 0.25 9.32
C VAL A 30 -21.28 -1.21 8.87
N GLY A 31 -20.88 -2.16 9.68
CA GLY A 31 -20.83 -3.57 9.31
C GLY A 31 -22.19 -4.20 8.98
N SER A 32 -23.28 -3.64 9.47
CA SER A 32 -24.65 -4.13 9.21
C SER A 32 -25.28 -3.64 7.90
N ASP A 33 -24.75 -2.57 7.30
CA ASP A 33 -25.24 -2.04 6.03
C ASP A 33 -24.43 -2.60 4.88
N PRO A 34 -25.02 -3.33 3.90
CA PRO A 34 -24.27 -3.98 2.82
C PRO A 34 -23.47 -3.00 1.96
N VAL A 35 -24.02 -1.83 1.67
CA VAL A 35 -23.37 -0.84 0.79
C VAL A 35 -22.20 -0.18 1.51
N TYR A 36 -22.45 0.36 2.72
CA TYR A 36 -21.40 1.01 3.50
C TYR A 36 -20.31 0.04 3.94
N ALA A 37 -20.66 -1.20 4.31
CA ALA A 37 -19.69 -2.24 4.66
C ALA A 37 -18.78 -2.60 3.47
N THR A 38 -19.33 -2.65 2.26
CA THR A 38 -18.55 -2.93 1.03
C THR A 38 -17.55 -1.80 0.75
N TYR A 39 -17.99 -0.53 0.79
CA TYR A 39 -17.08 0.60 0.58
C TYR A 39 -16.04 0.74 1.70
N ALA A 40 -16.44 0.55 2.96
CA ALA A 40 -15.51 0.59 4.09
C ALA A 40 -14.46 -0.53 4.00
N THR A 41 -14.86 -1.73 3.56
CA THR A 41 -13.92 -2.83 3.30
C THR A 41 -12.92 -2.46 2.19
N ALA A 42 -13.38 -1.84 1.11
CA ALA A 42 -12.54 -1.35 0.03
C ALA A 42 -11.52 -0.29 0.51
N SER A 43 -11.96 0.61 1.41
CA SER A 43 -11.08 1.57 2.07
C SER A 43 -10.02 0.89 2.94
N MET A 44 -10.39 -0.14 3.71
CA MET A 44 -9.45 -0.91 4.55
C MET A 44 -8.48 -1.75 3.70
N ILE A 45 -8.91 -2.27 2.55
CA ILE A 45 -8.01 -2.90 1.57
C ILE A 45 -6.98 -1.89 1.07
N THR A 46 -7.41 -0.68 0.68
CA THR A 46 -6.50 0.38 0.22
C THR A 46 -5.52 0.79 1.33
N PHE A 47 -6.00 0.88 2.57
CA PHE A 47 -5.18 1.15 3.76
C PHE A 47 -4.12 0.06 3.98
N ALA A 48 -4.50 -1.21 3.86
CA ALA A 48 -3.59 -2.35 3.98
C ALA A 48 -2.54 -2.35 2.84
N VAL A 49 -2.94 -2.06 1.61
CA VAL A 49 -2.05 -1.94 0.45
C VAL A 49 -1.02 -0.83 0.68
N MET A 50 -1.46 0.36 1.09
CA MET A 50 -0.57 1.47 1.39
C MET A 50 0.40 1.11 2.52
N SER A 51 -0.12 0.60 3.64
CA SER A 51 0.68 0.22 4.81
C SER A 51 1.75 -0.79 4.42
N THR A 52 1.34 -1.93 3.86
CA THR A 52 2.27 -3.01 3.53
C THR A 52 3.36 -2.54 2.57
N ASN A 53 2.99 -1.86 1.47
CA ASN A 53 3.97 -1.44 0.47
C ASN A 53 4.91 -0.35 0.99
N LEU A 54 4.39 0.63 1.74
CA LEU A 54 5.20 1.72 2.28
C LEU A 54 6.26 1.20 3.26
N PHE A 55 5.87 0.29 4.17
CA PHE A 55 6.80 -0.28 5.14
C PHE A 55 7.71 -1.35 4.52
N GLN A 56 7.19 -2.26 3.70
CA GLN A 56 7.97 -3.31 3.06
C GLN A 56 9.05 -2.77 2.14
N TYR A 57 8.72 -1.78 1.31
CA TYR A 57 9.69 -1.19 0.39
C TYR A 57 10.46 -0.01 1.00
N GLY A 58 9.88 0.70 1.99
CA GLY A 58 10.58 1.79 2.69
C GLY A 58 11.56 1.27 3.72
N VAL A 59 11.05 0.60 4.75
CA VAL A 59 11.89 0.11 5.85
C VAL A 59 12.68 -1.10 5.42
N GLY A 60 12.06 -2.08 4.77
CA GLY A 60 12.72 -3.31 4.33
C GLY A 60 13.88 -3.05 3.37
N VAL A 61 13.75 -2.12 2.42
CA VAL A 61 14.86 -1.74 1.52
C VAL A 61 15.97 -1.04 2.29
N ALA A 62 15.63 -0.13 3.22
CA ALA A 62 16.63 0.55 4.04
C ALA A 62 17.41 -0.45 4.92
N GLU A 63 16.73 -1.45 5.48
CA GLU A 63 17.34 -2.53 6.28
C GLU A 63 18.25 -3.42 5.42
N ASP A 64 17.77 -3.88 4.26
CA ASP A 64 18.57 -4.71 3.35
C ASP A 64 19.88 -4.04 2.93
N ARG A 65 19.85 -2.72 2.72
CA ARG A 65 21.01 -1.93 2.29
C ARG A 65 22.17 -1.90 3.29
N VAL A 66 21.91 -2.12 4.57
CA VAL A 66 22.93 -2.12 5.63
C VAL A 66 23.39 -3.52 6.01
N GLN A 67 22.86 -4.55 5.37
CA GLN A 67 23.24 -5.93 5.64
C GLN A 67 24.64 -6.25 5.14
N PRO A 68 25.45 -7.03 5.89
CA PRO A 68 26.83 -7.36 5.52
C PRO A 68 26.98 -8.13 4.20
N TRP A 69 25.95 -8.86 3.78
CA TRP A 69 25.97 -9.66 2.56
C TRP A 69 25.54 -8.88 1.30
N GLU A 70 25.03 -7.66 1.44
CA GLU A 70 24.56 -6.87 0.29
C GLU A 70 25.67 -6.63 -0.76
N PRO A 71 26.93 -6.29 -0.40
CA PRO A 71 28.02 -6.19 -1.37
C PRO A 71 28.29 -7.51 -2.11
N TYR A 72 28.20 -8.65 -1.40
CA TYR A 72 28.39 -9.96 -2.02
C TYR A 72 27.27 -10.28 -3.02
N VAL A 73 26.01 -10.03 -2.66
CA VAL A 73 24.88 -10.25 -3.57
C VAL A 73 24.97 -9.39 -4.82
N ARG A 74 25.56 -8.19 -4.73
CA ARG A 74 25.79 -7.30 -5.87
C ARG A 74 26.94 -7.74 -6.77
N SER A 75 27.92 -8.47 -6.24
CA SER A 75 29.03 -9.00 -7.02
C SER A 75 28.68 -10.27 -7.83
N LEU A 76 27.52 -10.86 -7.56
CA LEU A 76 27.07 -12.03 -8.33
C LEU A 76 26.77 -11.64 -9.79
N PRO A 77 27.12 -12.50 -10.77
CA PRO A 77 26.92 -12.23 -12.20
C PRO A 77 25.45 -12.22 -12.62
N THR A 78 24.54 -12.23 -11.67
CA THR A 78 23.10 -12.09 -11.90
C THR A 78 22.74 -10.63 -12.05
N GLY A 79 22.16 -10.24 -13.18
CA GLY A 79 21.69 -8.88 -13.43
C GLY A 79 20.72 -8.34 -12.37
N ALA A 80 20.43 -7.05 -12.40
CA ALA A 80 19.52 -6.40 -11.46
C ALA A 80 18.06 -6.94 -11.55
N LEU A 81 17.65 -7.42 -12.73
CA LEU A 81 16.27 -7.82 -13.03
C LEU A 81 15.76 -8.98 -12.15
N PRO A 82 16.47 -10.10 -11.93
CA PRO A 82 16.03 -11.15 -11.01
C PRO A 82 15.87 -10.68 -9.57
N ARG A 83 16.71 -9.75 -9.10
CA ARG A 83 16.62 -9.16 -7.76
C ARG A 83 15.36 -8.31 -7.61
N PHE A 84 15.09 -7.43 -8.57
CA PHE A 84 13.87 -6.63 -8.57
C PHE A 84 12.62 -7.49 -8.66
N ALA A 85 12.60 -8.48 -9.55
CA ALA A 85 11.47 -9.41 -9.69
C ALA A 85 11.23 -10.19 -8.38
N GLY A 86 12.28 -10.71 -7.77
CA GLY A 86 12.18 -11.41 -6.48
C GLY A 86 11.63 -10.52 -5.37
N ARG A 87 12.06 -9.25 -5.31
CA ARG A 87 11.55 -8.28 -4.34
C ARG A 87 10.08 -7.93 -4.59
N LEU A 88 9.68 -7.69 -5.83
CA LEU A 88 8.30 -7.43 -6.19
C LEU A 88 7.40 -8.62 -5.86
N LEU A 89 7.81 -9.84 -6.23
CA LEU A 89 7.04 -11.05 -5.94
C LEU A 89 6.88 -11.30 -4.44
N SER A 90 7.95 -11.11 -3.64
CA SER A 90 7.86 -11.24 -2.18
C SER A 90 6.99 -10.14 -1.57
N GLY A 91 7.05 -8.91 -2.08
CA GLY A 91 6.19 -7.82 -1.64
C GLY A 91 4.72 -8.07 -1.96
N PHE A 92 4.40 -8.54 -3.16
CA PHE A 92 3.03 -8.92 -3.52
C PHE A 92 2.51 -10.11 -2.70
N ALA A 93 3.35 -11.11 -2.42
CA ALA A 93 2.97 -12.23 -1.56
C ALA A 93 2.65 -11.75 -0.14
N LEU A 94 3.47 -10.84 0.42
CA LEU A 94 3.24 -10.26 1.74
C LEU A 94 2.00 -9.37 1.75
N MET A 95 1.79 -8.58 0.71
CA MET A 95 0.58 -7.77 0.53
C MET A 95 -0.67 -8.65 0.48
N ALA A 96 -0.67 -9.70 -0.34
CA ALA A 96 -1.78 -10.65 -0.40
C ALA A 96 -2.06 -11.28 0.97
N PHE A 97 -1.01 -11.65 1.71
CA PHE A 97 -1.15 -12.19 3.06
C PHE A 97 -1.73 -11.16 4.03
N SER A 98 -1.33 -9.90 3.97
CA SER A 98 -1.85 -8.83 4.85
C SER A 98 -3.31 -8.49 4.55
N LEU A 99 -3.79 -8.77 3.34
CA LEU A 99 -5.20 -8.56 2.97
C LEU A 99 -6.12 -9.68 3.47
N LEU A 100 -5.59 -10.89 3.72
CA LEU A 100 -6.41 -12.03 4.16
C LEU A 100 -7.25 -11.74 5.40
N PRO A 101 -6.70 -11.18 6.51
CA PRO A 101 -7.51 -10.88 7.68
C PRO A 101 -8.61 -9.85 7.40
N VAL A 102 -8.34 -8.84 6.58
CA VAL A 102 -9.34 -7.81 6.22
C VAL A 102 -10.50 -8.45 5.46
N VAL A 103 -10.21 -9.28 4.46
CA VAL A 103 -11.22 -9.99 3.67
C VAL A 103 -11.99 -10.98 4.53
N LEU A 104 -11.31 -11.73 5.42
CA LEU A 104 -11.95 -12.68 6.33
C LEU A 104 -12.89 -11.99 7.31
N ILE A 105 -12.46 -10.88 7.91
CA ILE A 105 -13.32 -10.09 8.83
C ILE A 105 -14.50 -9.51 8.06
N ALA A 106 -14.29 -8.99 6.85
CA ALA A 106 -15.38 -8.50 6.02
C ALA A 106 -16.43 -9.60 5.77
N TRP A 107 -15.97 -10.78 5.38
CA TRP A 107 -16.85 -11.90 5.08
C TRP A 107 -17.59 -12.48 6.31
N LEU A 108 -16.91 -12.56 7.46
CA LEU A 108 -17.45 -13.19 8.66
C LEU A 108 -18.24 -12.23 9.56
N CYS A 109 -17.85 -10.94 9.59
CA CYS A 109 -18.33 -9.98 10.59
C CYS A 109 -19.12 -8.81 10.00
N THR A 110 -19.28 -8.74 8.66
CA THR A 110 -20.02 -7.65 8.02
C THR A 110 -20.99 -8.17 6.98
N ALA A 111 -21.95 -7.32 6.61
CA ALA A 111 -22.90 -7.59 5.54
C ALA A 111 -22.34 -7.20 4.14
N ALA A 112 -21.05 -6.96 4.01
CA ALA A 112 -20.43 -6.61 2.73
C ALA A 112 -20.69 -7.67 1.66
N THR A 113 -21.11 -7.23 0.48
CA THR A 113 -21.45 -8.10 -0.65
C THR A 113 -20.63 -7.69 -1.88
N LEU A 114 -20.06 -8.69 -2.56
CA LEU A 114 -19.37 -8.46 -3.80
C LEU A 114 -19.86 -9.44 -4.88
N SER A 115 -20.09 -8.93 -6.09
CA SER A 115 -20.28 -9.80 -7.25
C SER A 115 -18.93 -10.43 -7.67
N PRO A 116 -18.94 -11.59 -8.34
CA PRO A 116 -17.69 -12.19 -8.85
C PRO A 116 -16.90 -11.26 -9.77
N LEU A 117 -17.59 -10.44 -10.56
CA LEU A 117 -16.97 -9.45 -11.43
C LEU A 117 -16.32 -8.31 -10.63
N SER A 118 -17.04 -7.77 -9.63
CA SER A 118 -16.50 -6.74 -8.73
C SER A 118 -15.31 -7.25 -7.92
N PHE A 119 -15.31 -8.51 -7.53
CA PHE A 119 -14.14 -9.13 -6.89
C PHE A 119 -12.92 -9.16 -7.82
N LEU A 120 -13.10 -9.59 -9.06
CA LEU A 120 -12.01 -9.64 -10.05
C LEU A 120 -11.46 -8.23 -10.34
N THR A 121 -12.35 -7.25 -10.54
CA THR A 121 -11.94 -5.84 -10.76
C THR A 121 -11.22 -5.28 -9.54
N ALA A 122 -11.67 -5.55 -8.33
CA ALA A 122 -11.01 -5.15 -7.09
C ALA A 122 -9.59 -5.73 -6.98
N VAL A 123 -9.40 -7.01 -7.35
CA VAL A 123 -8.07 -7.63 -7.39
C VAL A 123 -7.15 -6.91 -8.36
N VAL A 124 -7.61 -6.65 -9.58
CA VAL A 124 -6.82 -5.92 -10.60
C VAL A 124 -6.48 -4.50 -10.10
N VAL A 125 -7.46 -3.78 -9.57
CA VAL A 125 -7.26 -2.43 -9.04
C VAL A 125 -6.29 -2.43 -7.86
N THR A 126 -6.32 -3.46 -7.00
CA THR A 126 -5.36 -3.62 -5.90
C THR A 126 -3.91 -3.60 -6.38
N PHE A 127 -3.59 -4.29 -7.48
CA PHE A 127 -2.24 -4.23 -8.07
C PHE A 127 -1.92 -2.86 -8.64
N ILE A 128 -2.87 -2.20 -9.31
CA ILE A 128 -2.65 -0.87 -9.89
C ILE A 128 -2.37 0.16 -8.80
N ILE A 129 -3.19 0.20 -7.75
CA ILE A 129 -3.04 1.15 -6.65
C ILE A 129 -1.82 0.86 -5.76
N SER A 130 -1.25 -0.34 -5.81
CA SER A 130 -0.02 -0.67 -5.08
C SER A 130 1.20 0.05 -5.64
N VAL A 131 1.22 0.37 -6.94
CA VAL A 131 2.38 0.94 -7.63
C VAL A 131 2.87 2.25 -7.02
N PRO A 132 2.06 3.30 -6.80
CA PRO A 132 2.56 4.53 -6.20
C PRO A 132 3.11 4.33 -4.78
N PHE A 133 2.54 3.42 -3.99
CA PHE A 133 3.02 3.15 -2.63
C PHE A 133 4.32 2.33 -2.63
N ILE A 134 4.51 1.41 -3.58
CA ILE A 134 5.79 0.74 -3.82
C ILE A 134 6.86 1.78 -4.16
N LEU A 135 6.58 2.68 -5.10
CA LEU A 135 7.52 3.72 -5.53
C LEU A 135 7.85 4.70 -4.39
N MET A 136 6.85 5.09 -3.59
CA MET A 136 7.05 5.91 -2.41
C MET A 136 7.93 5.20 -1.38
N GLY A 137 7.66 3.93 -1.11
CA GLY A 137 8.49 3.09 -0.24
C GLY A 137 9.93 3.00 -0.75
N LEU A 138 10.14 2.70 -2.04
CA LEU A 138 11.47 2.65 -2.65
C LEU A 138 12.21 4.00 -2.54
N ALA A 139 11.51 5.12 -2.77
CA ALA A 139 12.10 6.45 -2.61
C ALA A 139 12.60 6.68 -1.18
N ILE A 140 11.83 6.29 -0.15
CA ILE A 140 12.23 6.34 1.26
C ILE A 140 13.41 5.39 1.51
N GLY A 141 13.25 4.12 1.12
CA GLY A 141 14.22 3.06 1.39
C GLY A 141 15.61 3.33 0.83
N TYR A 142 15.71 3.99 -0.33
CA TYR A 142 16.99 4.39 -0.92
C TYR A 142 17.51 5.75 -0.44
N SER A 143 16.69 6.57 0.22
CA SER A 143 17.08 7.92 0.62
C SER A 143 17.63 8.00 2.05
N VAL A 144 17.12 7.18 2.98
CA VAL A 144 17.39 7.33 4.41
C VAL A 144 17.86 6.02 5.07
N PRO A 145 18.56 6.08 6.23
CA PRO A 145 18.92 4.88 6.99
C PRO A 145 17.69 4.21 7.64
N PRO A 146 17.79 2.93 8.07
CA PRO A 146 16.64 2.14 8.55
C PRO A 146 15.81 2.81 9.64
N LYS A 147 16.46 3.37 10.67
CA LYS A 147 15.77 4.06 11.77
C LYS A 147 14.96 5.27 11.30
N ALA A 148 15.50 6.05 10.37
CA ALA A 148 14.79 7.18 9.80
C ALA A 148 13.68 6.74 8.83
N ALA A 149 13.86 5.63 8.12
CA ALA A 149 12.85 5.09 7.20
C ALA A 149 11.54 4.75 7.92
N VAL A 150 11.61 4.17 9.11
CA VAL A 150 10.43 3.90 9.95
C VAL A 150 9.69 5.18 10.28
N VAL A 151 10.42 6.21 10.74
CA VAL A 151 9.82 7.50 11.14
C VAL A 151 9.19 8.19 9.92
N VAL A 152 9.91 8.26 8.80
CA VAL A 152 9.40 8.89 7.57
C VAL A 152 8.17 8.15 7.04
N ALA A 153 8.20 6.82 7.04
CA ALA A 153 7.05 6.02 6.61
C ALA A 153 5.82 6.31 7.49
N GLN A 154 5.97 6.36 8.82
CA GLN A 154 4.86 6.66 9.74
C GLN A 154 4.35 8.09 9.60
N VAL A 155 5.24 9.08 9.47
CA VAL A 155 4.88 10.49 9.30
C VAL A 155 4.11 10.72 7.99
N LEU A 156 4.42 9.98 6.94
CA LEU A 156 3.68 10.06 5.68
C LEU A 156 2.38 9.25 5.72
N PHE A 157 2.40 8.09 6.39
CA PHE A 157 1.28 7.14 6.39
C PHE A 157 -0.01 7.76 6.94
N PHE A 158 0.01 8.29 8.15
CA PHE A 158 -1.20 8.79 8.80
C PHE A 158 -1.81 10.01 8.09
N PRO A 159 -1.06 11.08 7.76
CA PRO A 159 -1.61 12.22 7.02
C PRO A 159 -2.19 11.81 5.66
N LEU A 160 -1.52 10.92 4.94
CA LEU A 160 -2.02 10.43 3.65
C LEU A 160 -3.29 9.59 3.81
N ALA A 161 -3.39 8.77 4.86
CA ALA A 161 -4.59 7.98 5.13
C ALA A 161 -5.79 8.87 5.45
N PHE A 162 -5.62 9.87 6.32
CA PHE A 162 -6.69 10.79 6.69
C PHE A 162 -7.07 11.74 5.55
N ALA A 163 -6.09 12.44 4.96
CA ALA A 163 -6.34 13.39 3.88
C ALA A 163 -6.83 12.73 2.60
N GLY A 164 -6.50 11.45 2.39
CA GLY A 164 -7.02 10.64 1.29
C GLY A 164 -8.42 10.09 1.53
N GLY A 165 -9.01 10.28 2.71
CA GLY A 165 -10.36 9.79 3.01
C GLY A 165 -10.46 8.28 3.23
N LEU A 166 -9.36 7.59 3.57
CA LEU A 166 -9.37 6.14 3.80
C LEU A 166 -10.21 5.71 5.01
N MET A 167 -10.46 6.63 5.93
CA MET A 167 -11.24 6.37 7.15
C MET A 167 -12.72 6.72 7.00
N THR A 168 -13.16 7.09 5.79
CA THR A 168 -14.53 7.50 5.52
C THR A 168 -15.13 6.67 4.38
N ALA A 169 -16.46 6.60 4.33
CA ALA A 169 -17.18 6.11 3.17
C ALA A 169 -17.37 7.23 2.12
N PRO A 170 -17.79 6.91 0.89
CA PRO A 170 -18.13 7.93 -0.11
C PRO A 170 -19.14 8.95 0.45
N GLY A 171 -18.81 10.26 0.33
CA GLY A 171 -19.65 11.36 0.83
C GLY A 171 -19.62 11.57 2.35
N GLY A 172 -18.81 10.81 3.09
CA GLY A 172 -18.71 10.94 4.55
C GLY A 172 -17.51 11.74 5.04
N ALA A 173 -16.63 12.22 4.14
CA ALA A 173 -15.48 13.00 4.52
C ALA A 173 -15.83 14.49 4.73
N PRO A 174 -15.11 15.22 5.61
CA PRO A 174 -15.22 16.67 5.67
C PRO A 174 -14.93 17.30 4.30
N GLY A 175 -15.63 18.40 3.94
CA GLY A 175 -15.58 18.97 2.60
C GLY A 175 -14.16 19.24 2.07
N PHE A 176 -13.25 19.76 2.93
CA PHE A 176 -11.86 19.98 2.54
C PHE A 176 -11.11 18.68 2.19
N VAL A 177 -11.47 17.56 2.82
CA VAL A 177 -10.91 16.23 2.50
C VAL A 177 -11.48 15.74 1.17
N GLU A 178 -12.77 15.93 0.92
CA GLU A 178 -13.40 15.56 -0.35
C GLU A 178 -12.79 16.30 -1.53
N ASP A 179 -12.48 17.59 -1.36
CA ASP A 179 -11.83 18.41 -2.39
C ASP A 179 -10.36 18.02 -2.64
N LEU A 180 -9.62 17.68 -1.58
CA LEU A 180 -8.20 17.37 -1.65
C LEU A 180 -7.92 15.91 -2.05
N ALA A 181 -8.72 14.98 -1.57
CA ALA A 181 -8.48 13.55 -1.73
C ALA A 181 -8.27 13.09 -3.19
N PRO A 182 -9.00 13.57 -4.21
CA PRO A 182 -8.77 13.16 -5.59
C PRO A 182 -7.36 13.43 -6.13
N TYR A 183 -6.67 14.41 -5.53
CA TYR A 183 -5.31 14.79 -5.93
C TYR A 183 -4.21 14.07 -5.14
N LEU A 184 -4.56 13.35 -4.09
CA LEU A 184 -3.62 12.56 -3.30
C LEU A 184 -3.54 11.12 -3.83
N PRO A 185 -2.38 10.45 -3.71
CA PRO A 185 -2.23 9.08 -4.18
C PRO A 185 -3.17 8.12 -3.43
N THR A 186 -3.43 8.37 -2.16
CA THR A 186 -4.35 7.58 -1.33
C THR A 186 -5.81 7.79 -1.71
N GLY A 187 -6.23 9.05 -1.88
CA GLY A 187 -7.61 9.36 -2.26
C GLY A 187 -7.95 8.93 -3.68
N ALA A 188 -7.02 9.09 -4.62
CA ALA A 188 -7.17 8.56 -5.96
C ALA A 188 -7.30 7.02 -5.95
N SER A 189 -6.48 6.35 -5.13
CA SER A 189 -6.49 4.88 -4.99
C SER A 189 -7.80 4.36 -4.40
N VAL A 190 -8.29 4.97 -3.32
CA VAL A 190 -9.52 4.50 -2.67
C VAL A 190 -10.76 4.71 -3.54
N ARG A 191 -10.83 5.83 -4.27
CA ARG A 191 -11.94 6.09 -5.21
C ARG A 191 -11.98 5.10 -6.37
N LEU A 192 -10.81 4.72 -6.90
CA LEU A 192 -10.73 3.64 -7.88
C LEU A 192 -11.16 2.30 -7.30
N MET A 193 -10.81 2.03 -6.03
CA MET A 193 -11.24 0.82 -5.36
C MET A 193 -12.76 0.83 -5.10
N TRP A 194 -13.36 1.97 -4.71
CA TRP A 194 -14.81 2.11 -4.57
C TRP A 194 -15.53 1.87 -5.90
N ALA A 195 -14.99 2.41 -7.00
CA ALA A 195 -15.55 2.17 -8.34
C ALA A 195 -15.42 0.69 -8.78
N ALA A 196 -14.43 -0.03 -8.28
CA ALA A 196 -14.25 -1.45 -8.59
C ALA A 196 -15.22 -2.37 -7.84
N VAL A 197 -15.65 -1.98 -6.62
CA VAL A 197 -16.50 -2.83 -5.77
C VAL A 197 -17.98 -2.47 -5.79
N GLY A 198 -18.33 -1.25 -6.24
CA GLY A 198 -19.71 -0.74 -6.22
C GLY A 198 -20.00 0.23 -7.36
N ASP A 199 -21.13 0.93 -7.25
CA ASP A 199 -21.62 1.88 -8.27
C ASP A 199 -20.98 3.28 -8.16
N TYR A 200 -19.82 3.40 -7.50
CA TYR A 200 -19.12 4.68 -7.41
C TYR A 200 -18.58 5.10 -8.79
N PRO A 201 -18.79 6.36 -9.21
CA PRO A 201 -18.35 6.79 -10.55
C PRO A 201 -16.83 6.80 -10.67
N VAL A 202 -16.32 6.33 -11.80
CA VAL A 202 -14.89 6.43 -12.12
C VAL A 202 -14.57 7.88 -12.45
N GLU A 203 -13.84 8.54 -11.58
CA GLU A 203 -13.42 9.92 -11.74
C GLU A 203 -12.13 10.01 -12.54
N ILE A 204 -12.17 10.72 -13.69
CA ILE A 204 -10.97 10.94 -14.51
C ILE A 204 -9.87 11.67 -13.74
N ARG A 205 -10.24 12.55 -12.79
CA ARG A 205 -9.29 13.25 -11.91
C ARG A 205 -8.46 12.29 -11.08
N SER A 206 -9.09 11.27 -10.52
CA SER A 206 -8.40 10.24 -9.71
C SER A 206 -7.44 9.41 -10.57
N ILE A 207 -7.82 9.06 -11.80
CA ILE A 207 -6.95 8.35 -12.74
C ILE A 207 -5.72 9.20 -13.10
N LEU A 208 -5.94 10.45 -13.48
CA LEU A 208 -4.85 11.36 -13.86
C LEU A 208 -3.92 11.64 -12.69
N SER A 209 -4.48 11.83 -11.49
CA SER A 209 -3.71 12.00 -10.26
C SER A 209 -2.84 10.78 -9.97
N LEU A 210 -3.40 9.57 -10.08
CA LEU A 210 -2.65 8.33 -9.84
C LEU A 210 -1.49 8.18 -10.84
N ILE A 211 -1.73 8.45 -12.13
CA ILE A 211 -0.68 8.44 -13.17
C ILE A 211 0.40 9.47 -12.85
N ALA A 212 0.00 10.69 -12.50
CA ALA A 212 0.95 11.76 -12.13
C ALA A 212 1.82 11.34 -10.94
N TRP A 213 1.23 10.76 -9.88
CA TRP A 213 1.97 10.26 -8.74
C TRP A 213 2.91 9.10 -9.08
N ILE A 214 2.50 8.18 -9.95
CA ILE A 214 3.37 7.09 -10.44
C ILE A 214 4.59 7.67 -11.15
N VAL A 215 4.41 8.66 -12.02
CA VAL A 215 5.51 9.31 -12.75
C VAL A 215 6.45 10.07 -11.79
N VAL A 216 5.89 10.89 -10.90
CA VAL A 216 6.68 11.68 -9.94
C VAL A 216 7.43 10.78 -8.98
N LEU A 217 6.74 9.83 -8.33
CA LEU A 217 7.36 8.92 -7.37
C LEU A 217 8.34 7.96 -8.05
N GLY A 218 8.06 7.55 -9.28
CA GLY A 218 8.98 6.77 -10.11
C GLY A 218 10.28 7.53 -10.38
N GLY A 219 10.17 8.81 -10.76
CA GLY A 219 11.33 9.69 -10.92
C GLY A 219 12.14 9.86 -9.64
N VAL A 220 11.46 10.10 -8.51
CA VAL A 220 12.11 10.24 -7.20
C VAL A 220 12.78 8.93 -6.76
N ALA A 221 12.11 7.80 -6.91
CA ALA A 221 12.65 6.48 -6.55
C ALA A 221 13.89 6.15 -7.41
N LEU A 222 13.85 6.43 -8.71
CA LEU A 222 14.98 6.22 -9.61
C LEU A 222 16.15 7.14 -9.27
N TRP A 223 15.87 8.41 -8.97
CA TRP A 223 16.91 9.35 -8.52
C TRP A 223 17.55 8.89 -7.21
N ALA A 224 16.74 8.48 -6.21
CA ALA A 224 17.22 7.99 -4.93
C ALA A 224 18.09 6.73 -5.11
N TYR A 225 17.66 5.79 -5.95
CA TYR A 225 18.41 4.59 -6.29
C TYR A 225 19.78 4.91 -6.91
N ARG A 226 19.81 5.76 -7.94
CA ARG A 226 21.05 6.18 -8.60
C ARG A 226 22.02 6.91 -7.66
N ARG A 227 21.47 7.75 -6.76
CA ARG A 227 22.28 8.44 -5.75
C ARG A 227 22.88 7.46 -4.74
N ASP A 228 22.16 6.42 -4.35
CA ASP A 228 22.66 5.38 -3.45
C ASP A 228 23.77 4.57 -4.10
N GLU A 229 23.64 4.21 -5.37
CA GLU A 229 24.70 3.53 -6.11
C GLU A 229 25.97 4.40 -6.21
N GLY A 230 25.85 5.67 -6.58
CA GLY A 230 27.00 6.57 -6.74
C GLY A 230 27.78 6.82 -5.44
N ARG A 231 27.13 6.80 -4.28
CA ARG A 231 27.81 7.01 -2.98
C ARG A 231 28.64 5.82 -2.51
N ARG A 232 28.46 4.65 -3.08
CA ARG A 232 29.13 3.42 -2.64
C ARG A 232 30.36 3.09 -3.46
N PHE A 233 30.57 3.80 -4.55
CA PHE A 233 31.75 3.67 -5.40
C PHE A 233 32.71 4.88 -5.31
N SER A 234 32.41 5.86 -4.46
CA SER A 234 33.25 6.97 -4.07
C SER A 234 33.86 6.74 -2.68
#